data_5e135d85bdae1d809f80bc7d32377e55
#
_entry.id   5e135d85bdae1d809f80bc7d32377e55
#
_cell.length_a   1.000
_cell.length_b   1.000
_cell.length_c   1.000
_cell.angle_alpha   90.00
_cell.angle_beta   90.00
_cell.angle_gamma   90.00
#
_symmetry.space_group_name_H-M   'P 1'
#
loop_
_entity.id
_entity.type
_entity.pdbx_description
1 polymer ?
#
loop_
_entity_poly.entity_id
_entity_poly.type
_entity_poly.pdbx_seq_one_letter_code
_entity_poly.pdbx_strand_id
1 'polypeptide(L)'
;MSTGLDVLVLGAGVVGLSAARRLAAGGARVLVLDAVDPGGRGSRAAAGVAIPSVRLYDDPVMLDFSRAGRAALTDDLGSLPEGALLRRGQGILRIVADVKGQEALARKASVYPDELGTWMDAARLVELEPALEGTPLLGAFESARGHMVDTEGYVNALLGAAMRSGVRLRLGESARSVEETSHGIEVRTDREVLRADRLVVSAGPWSSTLAGLPALPLKPVRGQMLVVHQPGVSLSRVVSGPTYLAPWRAGEIVVGATEEDAGFVENVTPAGLLHLSATVAKLAPRLREARFVRAWAGLRAATPDGRPYLGLYPGTRRTFVATGLGGQGILTGAHAALALVELMAWGRGELAAPFSPARIASPPKVGE
;
A
#
# COMPACT_ATOMS: atom_id res chain seq x y z
N MET A 1 -4.10 39.05 9.51
CA MET A 1 -4.54 37.66 9.40
C MET A 1 -3.38 36.87 8.80
N SER A 2 -2.88 35.86 9.48
CA SER A 2 -1.76 35.05 8.96
C SER A 2 -2.16 34.38 7.63
N THR A 3 -1.47 34.73 6.55
CA THR A 3 -1.64 34.13 5.22
C THR A 3 -0.91 32.79 5.08
N GLY A 4 -0.43 32.23 6.22
CA GLY A 4 0.40 31.05 6.28
C GLY A 4 -0.35 29.73 6.09
N LEU A 5 0.38 28.68 5.79
CA LEU A 5 -0.11 27.29 5.81
C LEU A 5 -0.06 26.76 7.24
N ASP A 6 -1.09 26.02 7.65
CA ASP A 6 -1.07 25.30 8.91
C ASP A 6 -0.29 23.98 8.73
N VAL A 7 -0.49 23.30 7.59
CA VAL A 7 0.18 22.02 7.31
C VAL A 7 0.64 21.95 5.85
N LEU A 8 1.90 21.58 5.66
CA LEU A 8 2.45 21.13 4.36
C LEU A 8 2.54 19.60 4.38
N VAL A 9 2.10 18.95 3.31
CA VAL A 9 2.16 17.49 3.15
C VAL A 9 3.05 17.18 1.95
N LEU A 10 4.09 16.41 2.14
CA LEU A 10 4.95 15.90 1.08
C LEU A 10 4.50 14.51 0.67
N GLY A 11 4.05 14.39 -0.59
CA GLY A 11 3.54 13.17 -1.18
C GLY A 11 2.02 13.15 -1.34
N ALA A 12 1.55 13.06 -2.58
CA ALA A 12 0.15 12.95 -2.98
C ALA A 12 -0.28 11.48 -3.20
N GLY A 13 0.30 10.54 -2.46
CA GLY A 13 -0.15 9.14 -2.41
C GLY A 13 -1.38 8.97 -1.52
N VAL A 14 -1.86 7.72 -1.39
CA VAL A 14 -3.04 7.38 -0.56
C VAL A 14 -2.93 7.96 0.85
N VAL A 15 -1.76 7.84 1.50
CA VAL A 15 -1.54 8.33 2.87
C VAL A 15 -1.64 9.85 2.92
N GLY A 16 -0.89 10.56 2.05
CA GLY A 16 -0.83 12.01 2.06
C GLY A 16 -2.17 12.66 1.71
N LEU A 17 -2.85 12.19 0.68
CA LEU A 17 -4.18 12.68 0.32
C LEU A 17 -5.24 12.40 1.39
N SER A 18 -5.21 11.21 2.01
CA SER A 18 -6.10 10.87 3.11
C SER A 18 -5.85 11.71 4.35
N ALA A 19 -4.59 12.02 4.69
CA ALA A 19 -4.24 12.90 5.80
C ALA A 19 -4.64 14.35 5.51
N ALA A 20 -4.28 14.85 4.32
CA ALA A 20 -4.59 16.21 3.90
C ALA A 20 -6.09 16.51 3.91
N ARG A 21 -6.90 15.59 3.35
CA ARG A 21 -8.36 15.69 3.35
C ARG A 21 -8.93 15.81 4.78
N ARG A 22 -8.47 14.97 5.69
CA ARG A 22 -8.94 14.95 7.08
C ARG A 22 -8.51 16.19 7.86
N LEU A 23 -7.28 16.64 7.67
CA LEU A 23 -6.77 17.88 8.28
C LEU A 23 -7.55 19.11 7.78
N ALA A 24 -7.80 19.20 6.47
CA ALA A 24 -8.57 20.29 5.89
C ALA A 24 -10.03 20.27 6.32
N ALA A 25 -10.66 19.09 6.43
CA ALA A 25 -12.00 18.93 6.98
C ALA A 25 -12.07 19.38 8.46
N GLY A 26 -10.98 19.29 9.21
CA GLY A 26 -10.81 19.85 10.56
C GLY A 26 -10.50 21.35 10.58
N GLY A 27 -10.52 22.04 9.43
CA GLY A 27 -10.32 23.50 9.32
C GLY A 27 -8.87 23.94 9.08
N ALA A 28 -7.91 23.04 8.93
CA ALA A 28 -6.52 23.39 8.65
C ALA A 28 -6.34 23.84 7.17
N ARG A 29 -5.48 24.85 6.97
CA ARG A 29 -5.03 25.29 5.63
C ARG A 29 -3.91 24.37 5.16
N VAL A 30 -4.23 23.45 4.27
CA VAL A 30 -3.32 22.39 3.84
C VAL A 30 -2.85 22.60 2.40
N LEU A 31 -1.55 22.42 2.18
CA LEU A 31 -0.94 22.29 0.87
C LEU A 31 -0.31 20.91 0.74
N VAL A 32 -0.60 20.19 -0.34
CA VAL A 32 0.08 18.96 -0.73
C VAL A 32 1.06 19.26 -1.84
N LEU A 33 2.29 18.79 -1.71
CA LEU A 33 3.37 18.88 -2.70
C LEU A 33 3.76 17.48 -3.17
N ASP A 34 3.84 17.26 -4.47
CA ASP A 34 4.37 16.04 -5.05
C ASP A 34 5.25 16.32 -6.27
N ALA A 35 6.33 15.57 -6.40
CA ALA A 35 7.28 15.69 -7.51
C ALA A 35 6.71 15.20 -8.85
N VAL A 36 5.64 14.42 -8.80
CA VAL A 36 4.96 13.82 -9.97
C VAL A 36 3.45 13.94 -9.82
N ASP A 37 2.72 13.24 -10.67
CA ASP A 37 1.27 13.11 -10.58
C ASP A 37 0.83 12.38 -9.29
N PRO A 38 -0.36 12.67 -8.77
CA PRO A 38 -0.84 12.09 -7.52
C PRO A 38 -0.80 10.56 -7.53
N GLY A 39 -0.13 9.98 -6.53
CA GLY A 39 0.03 8.53 -6.36
C GLY A 39 0.92 7.85 -7.40
N GLY A 40 1.59 8.61 -8.29
CA GLY A 40 2.20 8.10 -9.52
C GLY A 40 3.17 6.95 -9.36
N ARG A 41 3.99 6.95 -8.31
CA ARG A 41 5.12 6.00 -8.17
C ARG A 41 4.86 4.82 -7.23
N GLY A 42 3.87 4.90 -6.39
CA GLY A 42 3.56 3.83 -5.42
C GLY A 42 2.10 3.44 -5.41
N SER A 43 1.21 4.38 -5.04
CA SER A 43 -0.21 4.10 -4.83
C SER A 43 -0.94 3.67 -6.10
N ARG A 44 -0.74 4.37 -7.23
CA ARG A 44 -1.32 3.98 -8.54
C ARG A 44 -0.65 2.75 -9.14
N ALA A 45 0.63 2.55 -8.83
CA ALA A 45 1.36 1.39 -9.30
C ALA A 45 1.00 0.11 -8.54
N ALA A 46 0.31 0.18 -7.42
CA ALA A 46 -0.14 -1.00 -6.69
C ALA A 46 -1.19 -1.77 -7.48
N ALA A 47 -1.17 -3.10 -7.37
CA ALA A 47 -2.16 -3.97 -8.03
C ALA A 47 -3.57 -3.88 -7.43
N GLY A 48 -3.71 -3.24 -6.27
CA GLY A 48 -5.00 -3.06 -5.61
C GLY A 48 -5.47 -4.27 -4.79
N VAL A 49 -4.62 -5.25 -4.54
CA VAL A 49 -4.94 -6.38 -3.65
C VAL A 49 -4.98 -5.87 -2.22
N ALA A 50 -6.18 -5.67 -1.69
CA ALA A 50 -6.43 -5.17 -0.33
C ALA A 50 -6.75 -6.32 0.63
N ILE A 51 -5.75 -7.16 0.87
CA ILE A 51 -5.83 -8.38 1.67
C ILE A 51 -4.56 -8.47 2.53
N PRO A 52 -4.67 -8.81 3.84
CA PRO A 52 -3.50 -9.02 4.67
C PRO A 52 -2.62 -10.15 4.12
N SER A 53 -1.32 -9.87 4.00
CA SER A 53 -0.34 -10.91 3.64
C SER A 53 -0.31 -12.00 4.71
N VAL A 54 -0.08 -13.25 4.29
CA VAL A 54 0.04 -14.40 5.23
C VAL A 54 1.15 -14.20 6.28
N ARG A 55 2.18 -13.42 5.96
CA ARG A 55 3.28 -13.10 6.89
C ARG A 55 2.81 -12.26 8.09
N LEU A 56 1.74 -11.46 7.95
CA LEU A 56 1.24 -10.60 9.02
C LEU A 56 0.54 -11.38 10.14
N TYR A 57 0.16 -12.63 9.89
CA TYR A 57 -0.43 -13.49 10.93
C TYR A 57 0.58 -13.96 11.98
N ASP A 58 1.87 -13.70 11.78
CA ASP A 58 2.93 -13.94 12.75
C ASP A 58 3.27 -12.66 13.56
N ASP A 59 2.65 -11.51 13.23
CA ASP A 59 2.77 -10.24 13.95
C ASP A 59 1.37 -9.71 14.31
N PRO A 60 0.86 -9.96 15.51
CA PRO A 60 -0.47 -9.52 15.93
C PRO A 60 -0.70 -8.02 15.80
N VAL A 61 0.33 -7.19 16.06
CA VAL A 61 0.24 -5.73 15.95
C VAL A 61 -0.01 -5.32 14.49
N MET A 62 0.73 -5.92 13.55
CA MET A 62 0.53 -5.66 12.12
C MET A 62 -0.77 -6.25 11.59
N LEU A 63 -1.22 -7.37 12.13
CA LEU A 63 -2.50 -7.96 11.75
C LEU A 63 -3.66 -7.05 12.16
N ASP A 64 -3.65 -6.56 13.41
CA ASP A 64 -4.68 -5.64 13.91
C ASP A 64 -4.65 -4.30 13.15
N PHE A 65 -3.47 -3.78 12.85
CA PHE A 65 -3.31 -2.60 11.99
C PHE A 65 -3.90 -2.83 10.59
N SER A 66 -3.71 -4.02 10.02
CA SER A 66 -4.26 -4.37 8.70
C SER A 66 -5.77 -4.54 8.73
N ARG A 67 -6.33 -5.06 9.82
CA ARG A 67 -7.79 -5.16 10.03
C ARG A 67 -8.44 -3.78 10.14
N ALA A 68 -7.86 -2.90 10.95
CA ALA A 68 -8.29 -1.51 11.05
C ALA A 68 -8.13 -0.78 9.70
N GLY A 69 -7.05 -1.07 8.98
CA GLY A 69 -6.83 -0.58 7.62
C GLY A 69 -7.93 -1.00 6.65
N ARG A 70 -8.36 -2.27 6.69
CA ARG A 70 -9.46 -2.76 5.86
C ARG A 70 -10.78 -2.06 6.18
N ALA A 71 -11.08 -1.84 7.46
CA ALA A 71 -12.26 -1.08 7.86
C ALA A 71 -12.21 0.35 7.32
N ALA A 72 -11.12 1.08 7.56
CA ALA A 72 -10.93 2.46 7.09
C ALA A 72 -10.97 2.57 5.55
N LEU A 73 -10.41 1.60 4.83
CA LEU A 73 -10.50 1.54 3.38
C LEU A 73 -11.94 1.31 2.91
N THR A 74 -12.69 0.43 3.58
CA THR A 74 -14.10 0.16 3.26
C THR A 74 -14.95 1.41 3.47
N ASP A 75 -14.72 2.15 4.54
CA ASP A 75 -15.41 3.41 4.83
C ASP A 75 -15.08 4.48 3.78
N ASP A 76 -13.81 4.62 3.40
CA ASP A 76 -13.39 5.51 2.33
C ASP A 76 -14.09 5.14 1.00
N LEU A 77 -14.07 3.85 0.61
CA LEU A 77 -14.72 3.36 -0.61
C LEU A 77 -16.25 3.57 -0.61
N GLY A 78 -16.88 3.61 0.56
CA GLY A 78 -18.31 3.87 0.73
C GLY A 78 -18.68 5.35 0.73
N SER A 79 -17.76 6.21 1.14
CA SER A 79 -18.01 7.65 1.34
C SER A 79 -17.50 8.55 0.21
N LEU A 80 -16.58 8.07 -0.61
CA LEU A 80 -16.06 8.82 -1.74
C LEU A 80 -17.06 8.82 -2.90
N PRO A 81 -17.30 10.00 -3.55
CA PRO A 81 -18.47 10.20 -4.43
C PRO A 81 -18.46 9.38 -5.72
N GLU A 82 -17.34 8.97 -6.20
CA GLU A 82 -17.25 8.25 -7.46
C GLU A 82 -17.39 6.74 -7.21
N GLY A 83 -18.58 6.19 -7.41
CA GLY A 83 -18.93 4.77 -7.32
C GLY A 83 -18.16 3.83 -8.28
N ALA A 84 -17.12 4.34 -8.91
CA ALA A 84 -16.21 3.63 -9.81
C ALA A 84 -15.07 2.90 -9.09
N LEU A 85 -15.07 2.85 -7.77
CA LEU A 85 -14.08 2.12 -6.99
C LEU A 85 -14.40 0.62 -7.06
N LEU A 86 -14.07 0.03 -8.20
CA LEU A 86 -14.40 -1.34 -8.56
C LEU A 86 -13.82 -2.33 -7.55
N ARG A 87 -14.68 -2.83 -6.67
CA ARG A 87 -14.44 -4.05 -5.93
C ARG A 87 -14.56 -5.21 -6.90
N ARG A 88 -13.45 -5.69 -7.43
CA ARG A 88 -13.42 -6.90 -8.24
C ARG A 88 -12.81 -8.01 -7.42
N GLY A 89 -13.37 -9.23 -7.56
CA GLY A 89 -12.96 -10.40 -6.81
C GLY A 89 -13.63 -10.49 -5.43
N GLN A 90 -14.18 -11.65 -5.13
CA GLN A 90 -14.87 -11.94 -3.87
C GLN A 90 -13.97 -12.78 -2.97
N GLY A 91 -12.97 -12.15 -2.35
CA GLY A 91 -12.06 -12.83 -1.44
C GLY A 91 -10.78 -13.33 -2.10
N ILE A 92 -10.16 -14.30 -1.45
CA ILE A 92 -8.85 -14.83 -1.80
C ILE A 92 -8.79 -16.35 -1.65
N LEU A 93 -8.10 -16.97 -2.58
CA LEU A 93 -7.67 -18.38 -2.56
C LEU A 93 -6.18 -18.41 -2.28
N ARG A 94 -5.78 -18.94 -1.13
CA ARG A 94 -4.38 -19.20 -0.81
C ARG A 94 -4.04 -20.61 -1.20
N ILE A 95 -3.46 -20.76 -2.40
CA ILE A 95 -3.19 -22.06 -3.02
C ILE A 95 -2.05 -22.79 -2.31
N VAL A 96 -2.16 -24.09 -2.28
CA VAL A 96 -1.22 -25.01 -1.61
C VAL A 96 -0.80 -26.12 -2.58
N ALA A 97 0.51 -26.27 -2.75
CA ALA A 97 1.09 -27.26 -3.65
C ALA A 97 1.67 -28.49 -2.92
N ASP A 98 1.89 -28.39 -1.59
CA ASP A 98 2.48 -29.45 -0.80
C ASP A 98 1.91 -29.53 0.62
N VAL A 99 2.14 -30.67 1.28
CA VAL A 99 1.60 -30.94 2.64
C VAL A 99 2.14 -29.95 3.68
N LYS A 100 3.41 -29.56 3.58
CA LYS A 100 4.02 -28.62 4.52
C LYS A 100 3.33 -27.24 4.46
N GLY A 101 3.03 -26.77 3.27
CA GLY A 101 2.26 -25.52 3.07
C GLY A 101 0.84 -25.64 3.60
N GLN A 102 0.18 -26.80 3.39
CA GLN A 102 -1.15 -27.07 3.92
C GLN A 102 -1.16 -27.01 5.45
N GLU A 103 -0.26 -27.72 6.11
CA GLU A 103 -0.15 -27.71 7.57
C GLU A 103 0.16 -26.32 8.14
N ALA A 104 1.06 -25.58 7.48
CA ALA A 104 1.41 -24.22 7.89
C ALA A 104 0.20 -23.27 7.84
N LEU A 105 -0.57 -23.31 6.76
CA LEU A 105 -1.78 -22.51 6.64
C LEU A 105 -2.91 -23.01 7.54
N ALA A 106 -3.05 -24.33 7.73
CA ALA A 106 -4.05 -24.89 8.62
C ALA A 106 -3.84 -24.45 10.09
N ARG A 107 -2.58 -24.44 10.57
CA ARG A 107 -2.26 -23.90 11.90
C ARG A 107 -2.66 -22.44 12.05
N LYS A 108 -2.40 -21.62 11.02
CA LYS A 108 -2.83 -20.21 11.03
C LYS A 108 -4.36 -20.08 10.95
N ALA A 109 -5.02 -20.90 10.14
CA ALA A 109 -6.47 -20.89 9.99
C ALA A 109 -7.21 -21.34 11.28
N SER A 110 -6.62 -22.24 12.07
CA SER A 110 -7.20 -22.60 13.36
C SER A 110 -7.20 -21.45 14.38
N VAL A 111 -6.23 -20.52 14.28
CA VAL A 111 -6.16 -19.32 15.13
C VAL A 111 -6.98 -18.16 14.54
N TYR A 112 -7.00 -18.03 13.23
CA TYR A 112 -7.63 -16.92 12.50
C TYR A 112 -8.63 -17.42 11.44
N PRO A 113 -9.69 -18.19 11.82
CA PRO A 113 -10.59 -18.82 10.85
C PRO A 113 -11.32 -17.79 9.97
N ASP A 114 -11.71 -16.67 10.55
CA ASP A 114 -12.39 -15.60 9.83
C ASP A 114 -11.51 -14.92 8.74
N GLU A 115 -10.19 -14.95 8.89
CA GLU A 115 -9.27 -14.28 7.98
C GLU A 115 -8.72 -15.24 6.92
N LEU A 116 -8.43 -16.46 7.30
CA LEU A 116 -7.85 -17.46 6.40
C LEU A 116 -8.89 -18.36 5.77
N GLY A 117 -10.04 -18.50 6.43
CA GLY A 117 -11.19 -19.23 5.92
C GLY A 117 -11.05 -20.74 6.01
N THR A 118 -11.65 -21.45 5.06
CA THR A 118 -11.78 -22.90 5.07
C THR A 118 -10.95 -23.55 3.96
N TRP A 119 -10.54 -24.79 4.23
CA TRP A 119 -9.86 -25.63 3.24
C TRP A 119 -10.82 -26.12 2.17
N MET A 120 -10.38 -26.11 0.91
CA MET A 120 -10.98 -26.84 -0.21
C MET A 120 -9.92 -27.66 -0.93
N ASP A 121 -10.28 -28.82 -1.43
CA ASP A 121 -9.41 -29.68 -2.23
C ASP A 121 -9.21 -29.15 -3.66
N ALA A 122 -8.32 -29.80 -4.41
CA ALA A 122 -8.00 -29.41 -5.77
C ALA A 122 -9.19 -29.52 -6.72
N ALA A 123 -10.06 -30.51 -6.55
CA ALA A 123 -11.23 -30.70 -7.43
C ALA A 123 -12.19 -29.51 -7.29
N ARG A 124 -12.51 -29.14 -6.06
CA ARG A 124 -13.37 -27.98 -5.78
C ARG A 124 -12.73 -26.68 -6.19
N LEU A 125 -11.41 -26.55 -6.02
CA LEU A 125 -10.66 -25.37 -6.45
C LEU A 125 -10.76 -25.16 -7.98
N VAL A 126 -10.61 -26.22 -8.77
CA VAL A 126 -10.69 -26.14 -10.24
C VAL A 126 -12.12 -25.87 -10.72
N GLU A 127 -13.15 -26.42 -10.05
CA GLU A 127 -14.54 -26.06 -10.34
C GLU A 127 -14.79 -24.56 -10.15
N LEU A 128 -14.22 -24.00 -9.10
CA LEU A 128 -14.38 -22.58 -8.75
C LEU A 128 -13.57 -21.64 -9.65
N GLU A 129 -12.33 -22.04 -9.97
CA GLU A 129 -11.38 -21.28 -10.79
C GLU A 129 -10.80 -22.17 -11.89
N PRO A 130 -11.53 -22.38 -13.00
CA PRO A 130 -11.09 -23.25 -14.09
C PRO A 130 -9.77 -22.84 -14.73
N ALA A 131 -9.33 -21.58 -14.54
CA ALA A 131 -8.01 -21.10 -14.97
C ALA A 131 -6.85 -21.89 -14.36
N LEU A 132 -7.07 -22.54 -13.21
CA LEU A 132 -6.07 -23.32 -12.47
C LEU A 132 -6.02 -24.80 -12.88
N GLU A 133 -6.87 -25.24 -13.83
CA GLU A 133 -6.88 -26.62 -14.32
C GLU A 133 -5.50 -27.03 -14.85
N GLY A 134 -5.04 -28.22 -14.45
CA GLY A 134 -3.72 -28.74 -14.79
C GLY A 134 -2.57 -28.25 -13.90
N THR A 135 -2.84 -27.38 -12.91
CA THR A 135 -1.83 -26.99 -11.93
C THR A 135 -1.72 -28.05 -10.84
N PRO A 136 -0.50 -28.51 -10.48
CA PRO A 136 -0.33 -29.52 -9.41
C PRO A 136 -0.53 -28.89 -8.02
N LEU A 137 -1.77 -28.74 -7.59
CA LEU A 137 -2.16 -28.20 -6.30
C LEU A 137 -2.85 -29.27 -5.46
N LEU A 138 -2.65 -29.20 -4.13
CA LEU A 138 -3.44 -29.98 -3.18
C LEU A 138 -4.82 -29.36 -2.93
N GLY A 139 -4.90 -28.05 -3.06
CA GLY A 139 -6.11 -27.26 -2.81
C GLY A 139 -5.80 -25.83 -2.45
N ALA A 140 -6.72 -25.20 -1.72
CA ALA A 140 -6.56 -23.82 -1.24
C ALA A 140 -7.30 -23.60 0.09
N PHE A 141 -6.89 -22.56 0.81
CA PHE A 141 -7.72 -21.93 1.86
C PHE A 141 -8.49 -20.76 1.24
N GLU A 142 -9.81 -20.82 1.29
CA GLU A 142 -10.70 -19.78 0.77
C GLU A 142 -11.16 -18.86 1.91
N SER A 143 -10.93 -17.56 1.73
CA SER A 143 -11.49 -16.53 2.59
C SER A 143 -12.29 -15.52 1.77
N ALA A 144 -13.51 -15.23 2.21
CA ALA A 144 -14.33 -14.17 1.60
C ALA A 144 -13.85 -12.75 1.97
N ARG A 145 -12.92 -12.63 2.94
CA ARG A 145 -12.42 -11.32 3.39
C ARG A 145 -11.29 -10.84 2.49
N GLY A 146 -11.50 -9.71 1.85
CA GLY A 146 -10.53 -9.05 0.99
C GLY A 146 -11.16 -8.54 -0.30
N HIS A 147 -10.55 -7.52 -0.87
CA HIS A 147 -11.07 -6.83 -2.05
C HIS A 147 -9.95 -6.51 -3.04
N MET A 148 -10.34 -6.38 -4.29
CA MET A 148 -9.57 -5.68 -5.29
C MET A 148 -10.05 -4.23 -5.35
N VAL A 149 -9.12 -3.30 -5.37
CA VAL A 149 -9.36 -1.86 -5.45
C VAL A 149 -8.80 -1.34 -6.77
N ASP A 150 -9.57 -0.59 -7.52
CA ASP A 150 -9.03 0.23 -8.61
C ASP A 150 -8.19 1.35 -7.99
N THR A 151 -6.89 1.17 -7.97
CA THR A 151 -5.96 2.08 -7.31
C THR A 151 -5.90 3.45 -7.97
N GLU A 152 -6.07 3.52 -9.28
CA GLU A 152 -6.16 4.77 -10.02
C GLU A 152 -7.45 5.53 -9.68
N GLY A 153 -8.58 4.84 -9.72
CA GLY A 153 -9.88 5.40 -9.31
C GLY A 153 -9.86 5.85 -7.85
N TYR A 154 -9.27 5.05 -6.95
CA TYR A 154 -9.17 5.40 -5.53
C TYR A 154 -8.32 6.66 -5.29
N VAL A 155 -7.15 6.76 -5.92
CA VAL A 155 -6.31 7.97 -5.80
C VAL A 155 -7.02 9.20 -6.37
N ASN A 156 -7.71 9.06 -7.51
CA ASN A 156 -8.48 10.16 -8.12
C ASN A 156 -9.64 10.60 -7.21
N ALA A 157 -10.35 9.66 -6.60
CA ALA A 157 -11.43 9.97 -5.67
C ALA A 157 -10.92 10.67 -4.39
N LEU A 158 -9.78 10.22 -3.85
CA LEU A 158 -9.12 10.90 -2.73
C LEU A 158 -8.67 12.30 -3.10
N LEU A 159 -8.08 12.48 -4.28
CA LEU A 159 -7.67 13.78 -4.82
C LEU A 159 -8.87 14.73 -4.92
N GLY A 160 -9.95 14.29 -5.55
CA GLY A 160 -11.18 15.09 -5.65
C GLY A 160 -11.76 15.45 -4.29
N ALA A 161 -11.78 14.50 -3.35
CA ALA A 161 -12.25 14.76 -1.99
C ALA A 161 -11.35 15.75 -1.23
N ALA A 162 -10.02 15.65 -1.38
CA ALA A 162 -9.09 16.59 -0.78
C ALA A 162 -9.30 18.02 -1.32
N MET A 163 -9.46 18.17 -2.64
CA MET A 163 -9.75 19.46 -3.26
C MET A 163 -11.07 20.06 -2.78
N ARG A 164 -12.13 19.25 -2.70
CA ARG A 164 -13.43 19.70 -2.15
C ARG A 164 -13.35 20.13 -0.67
N SER A 165 -12.41 19.58 0.08
CA SER A 165 -12.13 20.01 1.47
C SER A 165 -11.25 21.25 1.54
N GLY A 166 -10.87 21.88 0.42
CA GLY A 166 -10.05 23.08 0.38
C GLY A 166 -8.53 22.84 0.38
N VAL A 167 -8.09 21.60 0.20
CA VAL A 167 -6.66 21.30 0.04
C VAL A 167 -6.12 21.91 -1.23
N ARG A 168 -5.02 22.65 -1.13
CA ARG A 168 -4.26 23.12 -2.29
C ARG A 168 -3.25 22.07 -2.71
N LEU A 169 -2.95 22.02 -4.01
CA LEU A 169 -2.04 21.04 -4.61
C LEU A 169 -0.97 21.74 -5.43
N ARG A 170 0.26 21.27 -5.30
CA ARG A 170 1.38 21.58 -6.19
C ARG A 170 2.01 20.27 -6.67
N LEU A 171 1.88 20.01 -7.94
CA LEU A 171 2.37 18.80 -8.61
C LEU A 171 3.53 19.16 -9.54
N GLY A 172 4.43 18.20 -9.78
CA GLY A 172 5.63 18.42 -10.58
C GLY A 172 6.64 19.36 -9.91
N GLU A 173 6.64 19.39 -8.56
CA GLU A 173 7.56 20.20 -7.76
C GLU A 173 8.15 19.37 -6.64
N SER A 174 9.49 19.29 -6.59
CA SER A 174 10.20 18.43 -5.64
C SER A 174 10.62 19.20 -4.38
N ALA A 175 10.33 18.66 -3.20
CA ALA A 175 10.99 19.08 -1.97
C ALA A 175 12.45 18.63 -1.99
N ARG A 176 13.38 19.53 -1.66
CA ARG A 176 14.83 19.29 -1.64
C ARG A 176 15.38 19.19 -0.22
N SER A 177 14.95 20.09 0.64
CA SER A 177 15.36 20.08 2.04
C SER A 177 14.27 20.61 2.94
N VAL A 178 14.36 20.22 4.20
CA VAL A 178 13.46 20.63 5.29
C VAL A 178 14.30 21.27 6.39
N GLU A 179 13.86 22.39 6.91
CA GLU A 179 14.44 23.05 8.06
C GLU A 179 13.33 23.38 9.08
N GLU A 180 13.50 22.91 10.31
CA GLU A 180 12.63 23.27 11.41
C GLU A 180 13.21 24.47 12.15
N THR A 181 12.46 25.56 12.17
CA THR A 181 12.84 26.81 12.83
C THR A 181 12.03 27.02 14.11
N SER A 182 12.36 28.07 14.88
CA SER A 182 11.58 28.48 16.06
C SER A 182 10.14 28.88 15.69
N HIS A 183 9.91 29.31 14.45
CA HIS A 183 8.63 29.86 13.99
C HIS A 183 7.79 28.89 13.15
N GLY A 184 8.34 27.74 12.74
CA GLY A 184 7.63 26.76 11.89
C GLY A 184 8.60 25.90 11.09
N ILE A 185 8.12 25.44 9.95
CA ILE A 185 8.86 24.62 9.00
C ILE A 185 9.13 25.42 7.73
N GLU A 186 10.34 25.35 7.24
CA GLU A 186 10.71 25.78 5.89
C GLU A 186 11.04 24.57 5.03
N VAL A 187 10.37 24.44 3.87
CA VAL A 187 10.66 23.42 2.86
C VAL A 187 11.17 24.12 1.63
N ARG A 188 12.42 23.86 1.27
CA ARG A 188 13.01 24.33 0.02
C ARG A 188 12.63 23.37 -1.08
N THR A 189 12.02 23.91 -2.12
CA THR A 189 11.71 23.17 -3.34
C THR A 189 12.72 23.53 -4.44
N ASP A 190 12.54 22.99 -5.64
CA ASP A 190 13.28 23.42 -6.84
C ASP A 190 12.81 24.78 -7.39
N ARG A 191 11.76 25.38 -6.83
CA ARG A 191 11.19 26.65 -7.28
C ARG A 191 11.28 27.77 -6.23
N GLU A 192 10.94 27.46 -4.98
CA GLU A 192 10.85 28.46 -3.90
C GLU A 192 11.02 27.84 -2.50
N VAL A 193 10.86 28.65 -1.47
CA VAL A 193 10.78 28.21 -0.06
C VAL A 193 9.33 28.30 0.40
N LEU A 194 8.76 27.16 0.77
CA LEU A 194 7.43 27.06 1.36
C LEU A 194 7.52 27.06 2.88
N ARG A 195 6.55 27.73 3.54
CA ARG A 195 6.48 27.84 5.00
C ARG A 195 5.17 27.31 5.51
N ALA A 196 5.23 26.55 6.62
CA ALA A 196 4.06 26.00 7.31
C ALA A 196 4.33 25.87 8.81
N ASP A 197 3.27 25.74 9.61
CA ASP A 197 3.42 25.48 11.05
C ASP A 197 3.89 24.05 11.32
N ARG A 198 3.43 23.10 10.49
CA ARG A 198 3.73 21.66 10.61
C ARG A 198 3.98 21.03 9.25
N LEU A 199 4.71 19.91 9.27
CA LEU A 199 5.01 19.11 8.08
C LEU A 199 4.54 17.67 8.25
N VAL A 200 3.98 17.09 7.21
CA VAL A 200 3.73 15.65 7.06
C VAL A 200 4.60 15.12 5.93
N VAL A 201 5.46 14.16 6.25
CA VAL A 201 6.29 13.44 5.26
C VAL A 201 5.63 12.11 4.94
N SER A 202 5.04 12.00 3.76
CA SER A 202 4.34 10.80 3.24
C SER A 202 4.76 10.46 1.81
N ALA A 203 6.04 10.73 1.49
CA ALA A 203 6.61 10.58 0.16
C ALA A 203 7.08 9.13 -0.16
N GLY A 204 6.45 8.12 0.47
CA GLY A 204 6.84 6.72 0.25
C GLY A 204 8.33 6.48 0.54
N PRO A 205 9.07 5.75 -0.32
CA PRO A 205 10.50 5.50 -0.10
C PRO A 205 11.35 6.77 -0.16
N TRP A 206 10.90 7.83 -0.84
CA TRP A 206 11.61 9.13 -0.87
C TRP A 206 11.55 9.89 0.46
N SER A 207 10.77 9.44 1.43
CA SER A 207 10.76 10.04 2.78
C SER A 207 12.13 9.98 3.47
N SER A 208 13.02 9.09 3.07
CA SER A 208 14.39 8.98 3.60
C SER A 208 15.42 9.84 2.87
N THR A 209 15.05 10.52 1.77
CA THR A 209 16.01 11.26 0.93
C THR A 209 15.96 12.77 1.14
N LEU A 210 15.11 13.26 2.04
CA LEU A 210 14.95 14.69 2.31
C LEU A 210 16.12 15.22 3.14
N ALA A 211 16.88 16.14 2.58
CA ALA A 211 17.95 16.80 3.31
C ALA A 211 17.39 17.62 4.49
N GLY A 212 18.17 17.75 5.56
CA GLY A 212 17.79 18.47 6.77
C GLY A 212 16.97 17.66 7.78
N LEU A 213 16.51 16.48 7.43
CA LEU A 213 15.90 15.54 8.35
C LEU A 213 16.86 14.37 8.68
N PRO A 214 16.82 13.83 9.89
CA PRO A 214 17.55 12.61 10.24
C PRO A 214 17.18 11.45 9.28
N ALA A 215 18.15 10.60 8.97
CA ALA A 215 17.91 9.45 8.10
C ALA A 215 16.89 8.49 8.72
N LEU A 216 15.89 8.09 7.92
CA LEU A 216 15.01 6.98 8.24
C LEU A 216 15.49 5.73 7.50
N PRO A 217 15.65 4.58 8.16
CA PRO A 217 15.98 3.33 7.50
C PRO A 217 14.79 2.83 6.68
N LEU A 218 14.68 3.37 5.48
CA LEU A 218 13.71 2.97 4.46
C LEU A 218 14.42 2.43 3.25
N LYS A 219 13.90 1.33 2.71
CA LYS A 219 14.41 0.71 1.49
C LYS A 219 13.33 0.75 0.41
N PRO A 220 13.63 1.29 -0.78
CA PRO A 220 12.76 1.13 -1.94
C PRO A 220 12.83 -0.34 -2.41
N VAL A 221 11.66 -0.97 -2.55
CA VAL A 221 11.56 -2.34 -3.08
C VAL A 221 10.71 -2.31 -4.33
N ARG A 222 11.35 -2.61 -5.48
CA ARG A 222 10.67 -2.67 -6.76
C ARG A 222 9.76 -3.88 -6.85
N GLY A 223 8.53 -3.66 -7.32
CA GLY A 223 7.61 -4.71 -7.72
C GLY A 223 7.19 -4.51 -9.15
N GLN A 224 7.47 -5.49 -10.01
CA GLN A 224 7.00 -5.52 -11.38
C GLN A 224 5.72 -6.35 -11.47
N MET A 225 4.81 -5.94 -12.32
CA MET A 225 3.53 -6.59 -12.58
C MET A 225 3.27 -6.63 -14.08
N LEU A 226 2.51 -7.61 -14.51
CA LEU A 226 2.00 -7.66 -15.89
C LEU A 226 0.50 -7.97 -15.90
N VAL A 227 -0.14 -7.63 -17.01
CA VAL A 227 -1.54 -7.97 -17.29
C VAL A 227 -1.60 -8.88 -18.50
N VAL A 228 -2.37 -9.94 -18.38
CA VAL A 228 -2.72 -10.85 -19.47
C VAL A 228 -4.22 -10.88 -19.68
N HIS A 229 -4.63 -11.21 -20.90
CA HIS A 229 -6.02 -11.42 -21.26
C HIS A 229 -6.17 -12.66 -22.14
N GLN A 230 -7.07 -13.56 -21.76
CA GLN A 230 -7.44 -14.73 -22.54
C GLN A 230 -8.96 -14.78 -22.65
N PRO A 231 -9.55 -14.70 -23.84
CA PRO A 231 -11.01 -14.84 -24.02
C PRO A 231 -11.52 -16.16 -23.42
N GLY A 232 -12.61 -16.06 -22.65
CA GLY A 232 -13.21 -17.24 -22.01
C GLY A 232 -12.48 -17.74 -20.74
N VAL A 233 -11.39 -17.07 -20.32
CA VAL A 233 -10.69 -17.37 -19.07
C VAL A 233 -10.73 -16.14 -18.16
N SER A 234 -11.27 -16.32 -16.97
CA SER A 234 -11.34 -15.26 -15.94
C SER A 234 -11.07 -15.84 -14.58
N LEU A 235 -10.82 -14.97 -13.62
CA LEU A 235 -10.76 -15.29 -12.20
C LEU A 235 -11.91 -14.59 -11.48
N SER A 236 -12.53 -15.28 -10.54
CA SER A 236 -13.54 -14.69 -9.66
C SER A 236 -12.91 -14.16 -8.36
N ARG A 237 -11.77 -14.72 -7.95
CA ARG A 237 -11.05 -14.40 -6.72
C ARG A 237 -9.57 -14.10 -6.97
N VAL A 238 -8.94 -13.48 -6.00
CA VAL A 238 -7.47 -13.38 -5.97
C VAL A 238 -6.90 -14.76 -5.67
N VAL A 239 -6.04 -15.27 -6.53
CA VAL A 239 -5.28 -16.49 -6.31
C VAL A 239 -3.90 -16.11 -5.80
N SER A 240 -3.57 -16.49 -4.58
CA SER A 240 -2.32 -16.14 -3.90
C SER A 240 -1.46 -17.38 -3.64
N GLY A 241 -0.23 -17.31 -4.09
CA GLY A 241 0.83 -18.29 -3.90
C GLY A 241 2.18 -17.57 -3.78
N PRO A 242 3.24 -18.07 -4.41
CA PRO A 242 4.54 -17.36 -4.50
C PRO A 242 4.43 -15.99 -5.17
N THR A 243 3.54 -15.88 -6.14
CA THR A 243 3.01 -14.65 -6.73
C THR A 243 1.49 -14.70 -6.63
N TYR A 244 0.79 -13.62 -7.05
CA TYR A 244 -0.66 -13.64 -7.13
C TYR A 244 -1.14 -13.47 -8.57
N LEU A 245 -2.31 -14.05 -8.83
CA LEU A 245 -3.14 -13.77 -9.99
C LEU A 245 -4.40 -13.07 -9.48
N ALA A 246 -4.76 -11.92 -10.02
CA ALA A 246 -5.89 -11.17 -9.54
C ALA A 246 -6.80 -10.72 -10.67
N PRO A 247 -8.14 -10.84 -10.52
CA PRO A 247 -9.07 -10.34 -11.51
C PRO A 247 -8.89 -8.85 -11.72
N TRP A 248 -8.90 -8.41 -12.97
CA TRP A 248 -8.73 -7.01 -13.36
C TRP A 248 -9.88 -6.55 -14.26
N ARG A 249 -9.72 -5.43 -14.95
CA ARG A 249 -10.75 -4.83 -15.81
C ARG A 249 -11.08 -5.77 -16.99
N ALA A 250 -12.38 -5.89 -17.35
CA ALA A 250 -12.84 -6.54 -18.57
C ALA A 250 -12.28 -7.97 -18.84
N GLY A 251 -12.13 -8.78 -17.79
CA GLY A 251 -11.60 -10.15 -17.94
C GLY A 251 -10.07 -10.21 -18.01
N GLU A 252 -9.38 -9.10 -17.86
CA GLU A 252 -7.94 -9.07 -17.69
C GLU A 252 -7.52 -9.63 -16.32
N ILE A 253 -6.32 -10.19 -16.24
CA ILE A 253 -5.74 -10.75 -15.02
C ILE A 253 -4.41 -10.08 -14.76
N VAL A 254 -4.28 -9.45 -13.60
CA VAL A 254 -2.99 -8.92 -13.09
C VAL A 254 -2.20 -10.07 -12.49
N VAL A 255 -0.94 -10.13 -12.86
CA VAL A 255 0.05 -11.08 -12.32
C VAL A 255 1.11 -10.28 -11.58
N GLY A 256 1.35 -10.60 -10.34
CA GLY A 256 2.31 -9.87 -9.52
C GLY A 256 2.63 -10.54 -8.19
N ALA A 257 3.61 -10.00 -7.58
CA ALA A 257 4.56 -9.04 -8.09
C ALA A 257 5.96 -9.57 -7.79
N THR A 258 6.93 -9.08 -8.55
CA THR A 258 8.32 -9.30 -8.13
C THR A 258 8.63 -8.55 -6.83
N GLU A 259 9.73 -8.89 -6.19
CA GLU A 259 10.26 -8.22 -5.01
C GLU A 259 11.77 -8.06 -5.19
N GLU A 260 12.22 -6.85 -5.55
CA GLU A 260 13.56 -6.62 -6.04
C GLU A 260 14.24 -5.45 -5.34
N ASP A 261 15.51 -5.65 -4.99
CA ASP A 261 16.39 -4.58 -4.52
C ASP A 261 17.01 -3.87 -5.73
N ALA A 262 16.33 -2.85 -6.22
CA ALA A 262 16.74 -2.08 -7.41
C ALA A 262 16.94 -0.59 -7.09
N GLY A 263 17.04 -0.22 -5.82
CA GLY A 263 17.07 1.18 -5.42
C GLY A 263 15.82 1.92 -5.92
N PHE A 264 16.00 3.15 -6.37
CA PHE A 264 14.92 3.99 -6.89
C PHE A 264 14.61 3.77 -8.38
N VAL A 265 15.05 2.64 -8.96
CA VAL A 265 14.82 2.32 -10.38
C VAL A 265 13.44 1.69 -10.56
N GLU A 266 12.55 2.35 -11.31
CA GLU A 266 11.15 1.95 -11.54
C GLU A 266 10.92 1.23 -12.89
N ASN A 267 11.99 0.82 -13.56
CA ASN A 267 11.88 0.21 -14.89
C ASN A 267 11.37 -1.22 -14.84
N VAL A 268 10.55 -1.58 -15.80
CA VAL A 268 10.24 -2.98 -16.13
C VAL A 268 11.48 -3.59 -16.81
N THR A 269 11.81 -4.82 -16.44
CA THR A 269 12.98 -5.52 -16.99
C THR A 269 12.60 -6.83 -17.67
N PRO A 270 13.36 -7.29 -18.69
CA PRO A 270 13.12 -8.60 -19.30
C PRO A 270 13.14 -9.76 -18.29
N ALA A 271 14.02 -9.71 -17.29
CA ALA A 271 14.10 -10.73 -16.23
C ALA A 271 12.82 -10.78 -15.39
N GLY A 272 12.26 -9.62 -15.00
CA GLY A 272 10.99 -9.55 -14.26
C GLY A 272 9.82 -10.07 -15.08
N LEU A 273 9.74 -9.70 -16.37
CA LEU A 273 8.71 -10.21 -17.28
C LEU A 273 8.81 -11.71 -17.46
N LEU A 274 10.01 -12.25 -17.65
CA LEU A 274 10.23 -13.69 -17.78
C LEU A 274 9.78 -14.44 -16.52
N HIS A 275 10.15 -13.94 -15.33
CA HIS A 275 9.73 -14.50 -14.06
C HIS A 275 8.21 -14.55 -13.91
N LEU A 276 7.52 -13.45 -14.19
CA LEU A 276 6.07 -13.35 -14.08
C LEU A 276 5.36 -14.22 -15.13
N SER A 277 5.86 -14.24 -16.38
CA SER A 277 5.30 -15.07 -17.46
C SER A 277 5.45 -16.56 -17.16
N ALA A 278 6.61 -16.98 -16.64
CA ALA A 278 6.84 -18.36 -16.20
C ALA A 278 5.87 -18.75 -15.07
N THR A 279 5.60 -17.81 -14.15
CA THR A 279 4.63 -18.02 -13.08
C THR A 279 3.21 -18.21 -13.62
N VAL A 280 2.77 -17.41 -14.61
CA VAL A 280 1.47 -17.59 -15.27
C VAL A 280 1.37 -18.99 -15.87
N ALA A 281 2.38 -19.38 -16.66
CA ALA A 281 2.39 -20.69 -17.34
C ALA A 281 2.34 -21.86 -16.36
N LYS A 282 2.86 -21.69 -15.15
CA LYS A 282 2.89 -22.71 -14.09
C LYS A 282 1.61 -22.74 -13.25
N LEU A 283 1.10 -21.57 -12.83
CA LEU A 283 -0.04 -21.48 -11.92
C LEU A 283 -1.39 -21.49 -12.62
N ALA A 284 -1.44 -21.08 -13.87
CA ALA A 284 -2.67 -21.07 -14.65
C ALA A 284 -2.37 -21.49 -16.10
N PRO A 285 -2.19 -22.80 -16.35
CA PRO A 285 -1.80 -23.31 -17.67
C PRO A 285 -2.73 -22.86 -18.81
N ARG A 286 -4.00 -22.62 -18.54
CA ARG A 286 -4.96 -22.09 -19.52
C ARG A 286 -4.67 -20.63 -19.94
N LEU A 287 -3.80 -19.93 -19.22
CA LEU A 287 -3.32 -18.58 -19.58
C LEU A 287 -1.97 -18.59 -20.29
N ARG A 288 -1.40 -19.76 -20.61
CA ARG A 288 -0.08 -19.86 -21.26
C ARG A 288 -0.01 -19.08 -22.58
N GLU A 289 -1.09 -19.13 -23.37
CA GLU A 289 -1.21 -18.45 -24.66
C GLU A 289 -1.98 -17.12 -24.55
N ALA A 290 -2.18 -16.61 -23.33
CA ALA A 290 -2.87 -15.36 -23.11
C ALA A 290 -2.12 -14.19 -23.73
N ARG A 291 -2.87 -13.27 -24.33
CA ARG A 291 -2.30 -12.03 -24.87
C ARG A 291 -1.71 -11.19 -23.74
N PHE A 292 -0.45 -10.79 -23.89
CA PHE A 292 0.15 -9.75 -23.07
C PHE A 292 -0.55 -8.41 -23.35
N VAL A 293 -0.94 -7.71 -22.30
CA VAL A 293 -1.63 -6.41 -22.38
C VAL A 293 -0.66 -5.26 -22.06
N ARG A 294 -0.07 -5.31 -20.86
CA ARG A 294 0.90 -4.31 -20.39
C ARG A 294 1.71 -4.83 -19.22
N ALA A 295 2.79 -4.13 -18.92
CA ALA A 295 3.53 -4.28 -17.68
C ALA A 295 3.92 -2.92 -17.12
N TRP A 296 4.13 -2.90 -15.80
CA TRP A 296 4.62 -1.71 -15.09
C TRP A 296 5.38 -2.13 -13.84
N ALA A 297 6.04 -1.16 -13.22
CA ALA A 297 6.70 -1.34 -11.94
C ALA A 297 6.34 -0.19 -10.99
N GLY A 298 6.49 -0.44 -9.70
CA GLY A 298 6.32 0.57 -8.66
C GLY A 298 7.24 0.28 -7.49
N LEU A 299 7.45 1.28 -6.63
CA LEU A 299 8.31 1.18 -5.47
C LEU A 299 7.50 1.12 -4.18
N ARG A 300 7.77 0.08 -3.39
CA ARG A 300 7.29 -0.04 -2.02
C ARG A 300 8.29 0.62 -1.07
N ALA A 301 7.78 1.28 -0.03
CA ALA A 301 8.62 1.75 1.08
C ALA A 301 8.70 0.65 2.13
N ALA A 302 9.82 -0.05 2.20
CA ALA A 302 10.04 -1.11 3.19
C ALA A 302 10.87 -0.60 4.37
N THR A 303 10.49 -1.00 5.57
CA THR A 303 11.22 -0.80 6.82
C THR A 303 11.96 -2.07 7.21
N PRO A 304 13.03 -2.00 8.00
CA PRO A 304 13.79 -3.19 8.40
C PRO A 304 12.98 -4.20 9.21
N ASP A 305 12.03 -3.73 10.00
CA ASP A 305 11.18 -4.54 10.88
C ASP A 305 9.79 -4.87 10.27
N GLY A 306 9.53 -4.41 9.04
CA GLY A 306 8.24 -4.61 8.36
C GLY A 306 7.09 -3.75 8.89
N ARG A 307 7.31 -2.93 9.93
CA ARG A 307 6.31 -2.05 10.53
C ARG A 307 6.43 -0.63 9.99
N PRO A 308 5.33 0.07 9.70
CA PRO A 308 5.38 1.44 9.19
C PRO A 308 5.97 2.42 10.21
N TYR A 309 6.37 3.58 9.74
CA TYR A 309 6.71 4.73 10.59
C TYR A 309 5.53 5.68 10.61
N LEU A 310 4.90 5.82 11.79
CA LEU A 310 3.76 6.72 12.02
C LEU A 310 4.03 7.56 13.27
N GLY A 311 4.02 8.87 13.14
CA GLY A 311 4.17 9.76 14.28
C GLY A 311 5.14 10.92 14.06
N LEU A 312 5.66 11.45 15.15
CA LEU A 312 6.64 12.54 15.10
C LEU A 312 7.95 12.04 14.49
N TYR A 313 8.49 12.81 13.56
CA TYR A 313 9.76 12.50 12.92
C TYR A 313 10.90 12.60 13.95
N PRO A 314 11.84 11.64 14.02
CA PRO A 314 12.91 11.66 15.03
C PRO A 314 13.70 12.99 15.02
N GLY A 315 13.96 13.53 16.19
CA GLY A 315 14.72 14.76 16.35
C GLY A 315 13.98 16.05 15.98
N THR A 316 12.69 15.99 15.69
CA THR A 316 11.86 17.16 15.32
C THR A 316 10.71 17.37 16.30
N ARG A 317 10.04 18.53 16.21
CA ARG A 317 8.89 18.90 17.04
C ARG A 317 7.63 19.18 16.23
N ARG A 318 7.79 19.49 14.94
CA ARG A 318 6.72 19.95 14.03
C ARG A 318 6.59 19.11 12.78
N THR A 319 7.54 18.20 12.56
CA THR A 319 7.56 17.29 11.40
C THR A 319 7.04 15.93 11.80
N PHE A 320 6.05 15.44 11.07
CA PHE A 320 5.43 14.13 11.26
C PHE A 320 5.71 13.26 10.06
N VAL A 321 5.69 11.94 10.24
CA VAL A 321 5.91 10.98 9.17
C VAL A 321 4.84 9.90 9.15
N ALA A 322 4.43 9.51 7.95
CA ALA A 322 3.59 8.34 7.68
C ALA A 322 4.08 7.66 6.41
N THR A 323 4.90 6.62 6.58
CA THR A 323 5.55 5.90 5.48
C THR A 323 5.92 4.47 5.90
N GLY A 324 6.53 3.70 4.98
CA GLY A 324 7.00 2.36 5.33
C GLY A 324 5.93 1.28 5.33
N LEU A 325 4.81 1.48 4.62
CA LEU A 325 3.68 0.53 4.58
C LEU A 325 3.96 -0.72 3.72
N GLY A 326 5.15 -0.83 3.11
CA GLY A 326 5.54 -1.97 2.28
C GLY A 326 4.54 -2.26 1.16
N GLY A 327 4.14 -3.53 1.03
CA GLY A 327 3.12 -3.97 0.07
C GLY A 327 1.67 -3.75 0.53
N GLN A 328 1.43 -3.19 1.72
CA GLN A 328 0.09 -3.05 2.32
C GLN A 328 -0.47 -1.62 2.23
N GLY A 329 0.17 -0.72 1.49
CA GLY A 329 -0.16 0.70 1.46
C GLY A 329 -1.60 1.02 1.04
N ILE A 330 -2.18 0.28 0.10
CA ILE A 330 -3.59 0.44 -0.31
C ILE A 330 -4.53 -0.03 0.82
N LEU A 331 -4.23 -1.16 1.44
CA LEU A 331 -5.04 -1.71 2.53
C LEU A 331 -5.02 -0.80 3.77
N THR A 332 -3.86 -0.27 4.13
CA THR A 332 -3.63 0.35 5.45
C THR A 332 -3.46 1.87 5.40
N GLY A 333 -3.35 2.46 4.20
CA GLY A 333 -3.01 3.88 4.04
C GLY A 333 -4.05 4.85 4.64
N ALA A 334 -5.34 4.54 4.51
CA ALA A 334 -6.42 5.34 5.10
C ALA A 334 -6.35 5.35 6.64
N HIS A 335 -6.06 4.18 7.25
CA HIS A 335 -5.89 4.06 8.70
C HIS A 335 -4.60 4.71 9.20
N ALA A 336 -3.49 4.55 8.46
CA ALA A 336 -2.24 5.23 8.77
C ALA A 336 -2.41 6.76 8.79
N ALA A 337 -3.16 7.30 7.82
CA ALA A 337 -3.50 8.71 7.78
C ALA A 337 -4.38 9.14 8.96
N LEU A 338 -5.38 8.33 9.33
CA LEU A 338 -6.23 8.58 10.49
C LEU A 338 -5.40 8.65 11.77
N ALA A 339 -4.57 7.64 12.03
CA ALA A 339 -3.70 7.57 13.20
C ALA A 339 -2.78 8.79 13.31
N LEU A 340 -2.21 9.24 12.18
CA LEU A 340 -1.38 10.43 12.14
C LEU A 340 -2.16 11.71 12.45
N VAL A 341 -3.35 11.86 11.86
CA VAL A 341 -4.21 13.04 12.07
C VAL A 341 -4.69 13.12 13.51
N GLU A 342 -5.07 12.00 14.13
CA GLU A 342 -5.45 11.95 15.54
C GLU A 342 -4.31 12.41 16.46
N LEU A 343 -3.09 11.95 16.19
CA LEU A 343 -1.91 12.40 16.92
C LEU A 343 -1.67 13.90 16.71
N MET A 344 -1.75 14.39 15.49
CA MET A 344 -1.47 15.79 15.15
C MET A 344 -2.50 16.77 15.70
N ALA A 345 -3.79 16.43 15.57
CA ALA A 345 -4.89 17.35 15.90
C ALA A 345 -5.26 17.32 17.38
N TRP A 346 -5.17 16.15 18.02
CA TRP A 346 -5.70 15.96 19.38
C TRP A 346 -4.69 15.37 20.36
N GLY A 347 -3.43 15.14 19.94
CA GLY A 347 -2.42 14.47 20.76
C GLY A 347 -2.73 13.00 21.08
N ARG A 348 -3.73 12.41 20.42
CA ARG A 348 -4.11 11.00 20.59
C ARG A 348 -3.15 10.12 19.82
N GLY A 349 -2.21 9.53 20.52
CA GLY A 349 -1.12 8.75 19.91
C GLY A 349 -1.31 7.25 19.94
N GLU A 350 -2.40 6.72 20.49
CA GLU A 350 -2.58 5.28 20.75
C GLU A 350 -2.47 4.44 19.48
N LEU A 351 -3.08 4.90 18.38
CA LEU A 351 -3.03 4.21 17.09
C LEU A 351 -1.65 4.26 16.43
N ALA A 352 -0.90 5.34 16.65
CA ALA A 352 0.43 5.53 16.07
C ALA A 352 1.56 4.96 16.94
N ALA A 353 1.34 4.83 18.25
CA ALA A 353 2.38 4.46 19.22
C ALA A 353 3.15 3.17 18.90
N PRO A 354 2.50 2.06 18.47
CA PRO A 354 3.21 0.83 18.09
C PRO A 354 4.14 1.00 16.88
N PHE A 355 3.92 2.07 16.11
CA PHE A 355 4.61 2.38 14.85
C PHE A 355 5.49 3.62 14.96
N SER A 356 5.69 4.14 16.17
CA SER A 356 6.49 5.34 16.40
C SER A 356 7.90 5.20 15.79
N PRO A 357 8.36 6.18 15.00
CA PRO A 357 9.73 6.19 14.49
C PRO A 357 10.80 6.24 15.58
N ALA A 358 10.45 6.63 16.80
CA ALA A 358 11.38 6.65 17.96
C ALA A 358 11.98 5.26 18.26
N ARG A 359 11.32 4.16 17.84
CA ARG A 359 11.85 2.78 17.97
C ARG A 359 13.16 2.54 17.24
N ILE A 360 13.49 3.38 16.23
CA ILE A 360 14.73 3.28 15.48
C ILE A 360 15.96 3.66 16.33
N ALA A 361 15.77 4.61 17.25
CA ALA A 361 16.82 5.10 18.13
C ALA A 361 17.23 4.11 19.25
N SER A 362 16.44 3.05 19.45
CA SER A 362 16.73 1.99 20.41
C SER A 362 17.29 0.79 19.63
N PRO A 363 18.57 0.38 19.84
CA PRO A 363 19.03 -0.88 19.27
C PRO A 363 18.12 -2.01 19.76
N PRO A 364 17.85 -3.04 18.94
CA PRO A 364 17.07 -4.19 19.40
C PRO A 364 17.71 -4.72 20.68
N LYS A 365 16.92 -4.91 21.74
CA LYS A 365 17.37 -5.65 22.92
C LYS A 365 17.76 -7.04 22.43
N VAL A 366 19.07 -7.27 22.37
CA VAL A 366 19.62 -8.59 22.08
C VAL A 366 19.36 -9.44 23.32
N GLY A 367 18.46 -10.39 23.21
CA GLY A 367 18.33 -11.52 24.14
C GLY A 367 17.53 -11.22 25.42
N GLU A 368 16.28 -11.60 25.43
CA GLU A 368 15.66 -12.35 26.53
C GLU A 368 14.88 -13.52 25.93
#